data_d617df33859db82ad0475f0a2f96c73a
#
_entry.id   d617df33859db82ad0475f0a2f96c73a
#
_cell.length_a   1.000
_cell.length_b   1.000
_cell.length_c   1.000
_cell.angle_alpha   90.00
_cell.angle_beta   90.00
_cell.angle_gamma   90.00
#
_symmetry.space_group_name_H-M   'P 1'
#
loop_
_entity.id
_entity.type
_entity.pdbx_description
1 polymer ?
#
loop_
_entity_poly.entity_id
_entity_poly.type
_entity_poly.pdbx_seq_one_letter_code
_entity_poly.pdbx_strand_id
1 'polypeptide(L)'
;MSVFAGQTPTGAQAAAWEAARRTFERFSSADEYLFSVPMWNHGIPYILKQLIDVISQPGMVFSFDPVHGYTGLLTGKKAAVIYTSAVYGNGRPPSFGSDFQASYFDDWLRWAGIDDITTIPFRPNLATADADAERRRAQAAARDAGKTF
;
A
#
# COMPACT_ATOMS: atom_id res chain seq x y z
N MET A 1 -15.25 10.01 13.37
CA MET A 1 -14.80 10.83 14.53
C MET A 1 -15.25 10.26 15.88
N SER A 2 -16.43 9.65 15.98
CA SER A 2 -16.94 9.09 17.26
C SER A 2 -16.05 8.00 17.88
N VAL A 3 -15.46 7.11 17.07
CA VAL A 3 -14.60 6.02 17.57
C VAL A 3 -13.27 6.56 18.11
N PHE A 4 -12.67 7.57 17.49
CA PHE A 4 -11.48 8.26 18.03
C PHE A 4 -11.75 8.94 19.38
N ALA A 5 -12.98 9.35 19.60
CA ALA A 5 -13.43 9.95 20.88
C ALA A 5 -13.92 8.90 21.90
N GLY A 6 -13.71 7.60 21.64
CA GLY A 6 -14.17 6.53 22.53
C GLY A 6 -15.68 6.31 22.56
N GLN A 7 -16.42 6.89 21.59
CA GLN A 7 -17.87 6.74 21.51
C GLN A 7 -18.26 5.47 20.76
N THR A 8 -19.28 4.77 21.23
CA THR A 8 -19.84 3.62 20.51
C THR A 8 -20.73 4.09 19.34
N PRO A 9 -20.43 3.70 18.10
CA PRO A 9 -21.29 4.03 16.94
C PRO A 9 -22.68 3.44 17.09
N THR A 10 -23.71 4.17 16.63
CA THR A 10 -25.12 3.72 16.65
C THR A 10 -25.77 3.88 15.28
N GLY A 11 -26.85 3.18 15.01
CA GLY A 11 -27.61 3.30 13.75
C GLY A 11 -26.76 3.07 12.51
N ALA A 12 -26.84 3.97 11.51
CA ALA A 12 -26.09 3.88 10.27
C ALA A 12 -24.56 3.92 10.47
N GLN A 13 -24.07 4.61 11.51
CA GLN A 13 -22.65 4.65 11.83
C GLN A 13 -22.15 3.28 12.33
N ALA A 14 -22.97 2.54 13.10
CA ALA A 14 -22.62 1.19 13.54
C ALA A 14 -22.51 0.25 12.35
N ALA A 15 -23.43 0.32 11.39
CA ALA A 15 -23.41 -0.49 10.18
C ALA A 15 -22.16 -0.19 9.30
N ALA A 16 -21.81 1.09 9.16
CA ALA A 16 -20.59 1.50 8.43
C ALA A 16 -19.31 1.03 9.13
N TRP A 17 -19.26 1.16 10.45
CA TRP A 17 -18.13 0.66 11.24
C TRP A 17 -17.95 -0.85 11.13
N GLU A 18 -19.05 -1.59 11.18
CA GLU A 18 -19.04 -3.04 11.03
C GLU A 18 -18.60 -3.46 9.62
N ALA A 19 -18.94 -2.71 8.58
CA ALA A 19 -18.44 -2.93 7.23
C ALA A 19 -16.93 -2.70 7.13
N ALA A 20 -16.42 -1.64 7.76
CA ALA A 20 -14.98 -1.36 7.85
C ALA A 20 -14.24 -2.48 8.59
N ARG A 21 -14.78 -2.94 9.72
CA ARG A 21 -14.23 -4.04 10.52
C ARG A 21 -14.13 -5.34 9.71
N ARG A 22 -15.18 -5.73 8.99
CA ARG A 22 -15.15 -6.92 8.11
C ARG A 22 -14.11 -6.78 7.00
N THR A 23 -13.97 -5.58 6.42
CA THR A 23 -12.95 -5.32 5.39
C THR A 23 -11.55 -5.48 5.98
N PHE A 24 -11.32 -4.94 7.16
CA PHE A 24 -10.06 -5.08 7.88
C PHE A 24 -9.78 -6.55 8.24
N GLU A 25 -10.75 -7.28 8.77
CA GLU A 25 -10.58 -8.70 9.13
C GLU A 25 -10.17 -9.55 7.93
N ARG A 26 -10.82 -9.32 6.78
CA ARG A 26 -10.43 -9.98 5.54
C ARG A 26 -9.00 -9.59 5.11
N PHE A 27 -8.63 -8.32 5.23
CA PHE A 27 -7.27 -7.87 4.92
C PHE A 27 -6.26 -8.49 5.89
N SER A 28 -6.49 -8.40 7.18
CA SER A 28 -5.57 -8.87 8.21
C SER A 28 -5.44 -10.39 8.32
N SER A 29 -6.35 -11.15 7.72
CA SER A 29 -6.28 -12.62 7.72
C SER A 29 -5.19 -13.19 6.82
N ALA A 30 -4.61 -12.40 5.91
CA ALA A 30 -3.48 -12.80 5.10
C ALA A 30 -2.16 -12.60 5.87
N ASP A 31 -1.19 -13.48 5.69
CA ASP A 31 0.17 -13.34 6.21
C ASP A 31 1.08 -12.69 5.18
N GLU A 32 0.76 -12.86 3.90
CA GLU A 32 1.52 -12.34 2.77
C GLU A 32 0.62 -11.58 1.80
N TYR A 33 1.08 -10.44 1.31
CA TYR A 33 0.34 -9.58 0.40
C TYR A 33 1.06 -9.41 -0.93
N LEU A 34 0.33 -9.56 -2.01
CA LEU A 34 0.80 -9.20 -3.35
C LEU A 34 -0.03 -8.04 -3.88
N PHE A 35 0.62 -6.90 -4.09
CA PHE A 35 -0.01 -5.71 -4.64
C PHE A 35 0.49 -5.44 -6.06
N SER A 36 -0.44 -5.16 -6.99
CA SER A 36 -0.13 -4.57 -8.28
C SER A 36 -0.69 -3.15 -8.30
N VAL A 37 0.21 -2.18 -8.24
CA VAL A 37 -0.13 -0.77 -8.03
C VAL A 37 0.28 0.05 -9.25
N PRO A 38 -0.65 0.41 -10.14
CA PRO A 38 -0.35 1.35 -11.22
C PRO A 38 -0.27 2.78 -10.69
N MET A 39 0.55 3.61 -11.32
CA MET A 39 0.59 5.04 -11.02
C MET A 39 -0.57 5.76 -11.71
N TRP A 40 -1.44 6.38 -10.92
CA TRP A 40 -2.50 7.26 -11.40
C TRP A 40 -2.26 8.68 -10.90
N ASN A 41 -2.07 9.61 -11.84
CA ASN A 41 -1.83 11.03 -11.51
C ASN A 41 -0.74 11.23 -10.43
N HIS A 42 0.44 10.61 -10.64
CA HIS A 42 1.61 10.62 -9.76
C HIS A 42 1.49 9.82 -8.46
N GLY A 43 0.32 9.28 -8.12
CA GLY A 43 0.07 8.56 -6.87
C GLY A 43 -0.50 7.15 -7.07
N ILE A 44 -1.00 6.59 -5.99
CA ILE A 44 -1.72 5.31 -6.01
C ILE A 44 -3.14 5.48 -6.57
N PRO A 45 -3.77 4.42 -7.12
CA PRO A 45 -5.17 4.45 -7.54
C PRO A 45 -6.11 4.82 -6.38
N TYR A 46 -7.15 5.62 -6.67
CA TYR A 46 -8.11 6.02 -5.64
C TYR A 46 -8.78 4.84 -4.94
N ILE A 47 -8.98 3.73 -5.65
CA ILE A 47 -9.59 2.52 -5.06
C ILE A 47 -8.68 1.88 -3.99
N LEU A 48 -7.36 1.91 -4.19
CA LEU A 48 -6.40 1.48 -3.18
C LEU A 48 -6.40 2.47 -2.00
N LYS A 49 -6.42 3.78 -2.30
CA LYS A 49 -6.54 4.80 -1.25
C LYS A 49 -7.82 4.65 -0.44
N GLN A 50 -8.94 4.32 -1.07
CA GLN A 50 -10.20 4.06 -0.37
C GLN A 50 -10.09 2.85 0.58
N LEU A 51 -9.46 1.75 0.14
CA LEU A 51 -9.21 0.60 1.02
C LEU A 51 -8.37 1.03 2.23
N ILE A 52 -7.26 1.74 2.00
CA ILE A 52 -6.39 2.27 3.03
C ILE A 52 -7.20 3.11 4.04
N ASP A 53 -8.01 4.05 3.56
CA ASP A 53 -8.79 4.94 4.43
C ASP A 53 -9.87 4.20 5.24
N VAL A 54 -10.43 3.14 4.67
CA VAL A 54 -11.45 2.31 5.36
C VAL A 54 -10.82 1.51 6.51
N ILE A 55 -9.65 0.88 6.27
CA ILE A 55 -9.03 0.00 7.27
C ILE A 55 -8.08 0.74 8.23
N SER A 56 -7.65 1.97 7.91
CA SER A 56 -6.77 2.77 8.77
C SER A 56 -7.55 3.38 9.94
N GLN A 57 -8.01 2.52 10.83
CA GLN A 57 -8.77 2.89 12.01
C GLN A 57 -8.03 2.45 13.28
N PRO A 58 -8.22 3.15 14.41
CA PRO A 58 -7.64 2.76 15.69
C PRO A 58 -8.05 1.33 16.10
N GLY A 59 -7.08 0.51 16.49
CA GLY A 59 -7.31 -0.88 16.85
C GLY A 59 -7.49 -1.83 15.65
N MET A 60 -7.32 -1.32 14.41
CA MET A 60 -7.23 -2.11 13.17
C MET A 60 -5.77 -2.19 12.71
N VAL A 61 -5.31 -1.28 11.84
CA VAL A 61 -3.93 -1.30 11.36
C VAL A 61 -2.95 -0.61 12.30
N PHE A 62 -3.41 0.21 13.23
CA PHE A 62 -2.57 0.94 14.17
C PHE A 62 -3.20 1.08 15.57
N SER A 63 -2.35 1.31 16.58
CA SER A 63 -2.69 1.93 17.85
C SER A 63 -1.99 3.29 17.98
N PHE A 64 -2.50 4.14 18.85
CA PHE A 64 -1.92 5.45 19.12
C PHE A 64 -1.79 5.70 20.63
N ASP A 65 -0.61 6.13 21.02
CA ASP A 65 -0.31 6.59 22.39
C ASP A 65 0.15 8.04 22.35
N PRO A 66 -0.38 8.96 23.20
CA PRO A 66 -0.01 10.37 23.17
C PRO A 66 1.47 10.66 23.45
N VAL A 67 2.19 9.74 24.11
CA VAL A 67 3.61 9.90 24.45
C VAL A 67 4.51 9.24 23.40
N HIS A 68 4.13 8.05 22.91
CA HIS A 68 4.96 7.22 22.04
C HIS A 68 4.53 7.28 20.56
N GLY A 69 3.38 7.88 20.25
CA GLY A 69 2.87 8.00 18.87
C GLY A 69 2.16 6.76 18.36
N TYR A 70 2.30 6.51 17.06
CA TYR A 70 1.67 5.38 16.37
C TYR A 70 2.47 4.09 16.52
N THR A 71 1.75 2.98 16.67
CA THR A 71 2.30 1.62 16.60
C THR A 71 1.50 0.80 15.58
N GLY A 72 2.17 0.25 14.57
CA GLY A 72 1.56 -0.64 13.58
C GLY A 72 1.18 -1.98 14.18
N LEU A 73 0.03 -2.51 13.80
CA LEU A 73 -0.54 -3.75 14.36
C LEU A 73 -0.43 -4.96 13.43
N LEU A 74 -0.01 -4.78 12.17
CA LEU A 74 0.12 -5.86 11.18
C LEU A 74 1.54 -6.46 11.17
N THR A 75 2.11 -6.67 12.34
CA THR A 75 3.48 -7.18 12.48
C THR A 75 3.61 -8.63 12.04
N GLY A 76 4.81 -9.02 11.57
CA GLY A 76 5.12 -10.39 11.13
C GLY A 76 4.55 -10.76 9.77
N LYS A 77 4.04 -9.78 9.02
CA LYS A 77 3.51 -9.97 7.66
C LYS A 77 4.50 -9.47 6.62
N LYS A 78 4.35 -9.94 5.37
CA LYS A 78 5.18 -9.56 4.22
C LYS A 78 4.34 -8.92 3.12
N ALA A 79 4.96 -8.07 2.32
CA ALA A 79 4.34 -7.50 1.12
C ALA A 79 5.30 -7.54 -0.08
N ALA A 80 4.82 -8.02 -1.23
CA ALA A 80 5.45 -7.78 -2.52
C ALA A 80 4.61 -6.77 -3.30
N VAL A 81 5.25 -5.69 -3.77
CA VAL A 81 4.57 -4.60 -4.45
C VAL A 81 5.14 -4.38 -5.85
N ILE A 82 4.31 -4.60 -6.86
CA ILE A 82 4.64 -4.33 -8.26
C ILE A 82 4.18 -2.92 -8.58
N TYR A 83 5.12 -2.00 -8.80
CA TYR A 83 4.83 -0.62 -9.20
C TYR A 83 4.94 -0.45 -10.70
N THR A 84 3.87 0.05 -11.34
CA THR A 84 3.87 0.34 -12.77
C THR A 84 3.59 1.81 -13.04
N SER A 85 4.24 2.36 -14.07
CA SER A 85 4.01 3.72 -14.58
C SER A 85 4.32 3.77 -16.07
N ALA A 86 3.52 4.51 -16.82
CA ALA A 86 3.75 4.70 -18.25
C ALA A 86 4.98 5.57 -18.53
N VAL A 87 5.14 6.66 -17.80
CA VAL A 87 6.11 7.73 -18.07
C VAL A 87 7.15 7.86 -16.98
N TYR A 88 6.72 7.91 -15.73
CA TYR A 88 7.62 8.02 -14.59
C TYR A 88 8.57 6.81 -14.50
N GLY A 89 9.83 7.08 -14.19
CA GLY A 89 10.85 6.07 -13.89
C GLY A 89 11.89 6.62 -12.94
N ASN A 90 12.47 5.77 -12.13
CA ASN A 90 13.51 6.16 -11.19
C ASN A 90 14.70 6.80 -11.92
N GLY A 91 15.22 7.92 -11.40
CA GLY A 91 16.34 8.65 -11.98
C GLY A 91 15.97 9.57 -13.15
N ARG A 92 14.70 9.67 -13.54
CA ARG A 92 14.26 10.65 -14.54
C ARG A 92 14.15 12.06 -13.94
N PRO A 93 14.35 13.13 -14.76
CA PRO A 93 14.12 14.50 -14.32
C PRO A 93 12.69 14.74 -13.79
N PRO A 94 12.47 15.74 -12.92
CA PRO A 94 11.15 16.05 -12.36
C PRO A 94 10.06 16.35 -13.41
N SER A 95 10.45 16.77 -14.62
CA SER A 95 9.54 16.97 -15.77
C SER A 95 8.79 15.69 -16.19
N PHE A 96 9.27 14.51 -15.77
CA PHE A 96 8.60 13.22 -15.98
C PHE A 96 7.73 12.80 -14.81
N GLY A 97 7.56 13.64 -13.81
CA GLY A 97 6.73 13.42 -12.63
C GLY A 97 7.52 13.11 -11.37
N SER A 98 6.80 12.97 -10.25
CA SER A 98 7.32 12.63 -8.93
C SER A 98 6.70 11.34 -8.43
N ASP A 99 7.41 10.63 -7.57
CA ASP A 99 6.96 9.36 -6.99
C ASP A 99 6.16 9.59 -5.70
N PHE A 100 4.89 9.86 -5.85
CA PHE A 100 3.94 9.80 -4.74
C PHE A 100 3.21 8.43 -4.67
N GLN A 101 3.60 7.49 -5.50
CA GLN A 101 3.04 6.14 -5.54
C GLN A 101 3.76 5.23 -4.52
N ALA A 102 5.04 4.93 -4.77
CA ALA A 102 5.79 4.03 -3.90
C ALA A 102 6.12 4.70 -2.57
N SER A 103 6.53 5.99 -2.57
CA SER A 103 6.83 6.72 -1.35
C SER A 103 5.66 6.73 -0.35
N TYR A 104 4.43 6.94 -0.84
CA TYR A 104 3.24 6.91 0.00
C TYR A 104 2.89 5.48 0.46
N PHE A 105 2.87 4.52 -0.48
CA PHE A 105 2.34 3.19 -0.17
C PHE A 105 3.31 2.36 0.69
N ASP A 106 4.60 2.45 0.43
CA ASP A 106 5.63 1.80 1.26
C ASP A 106 5.66 2.39 2.67
N ASP A 107 5.48 3.72 2.80
CA ASP A 107 5.39 4.37 4.11
C ASP A 107 4.15 3.90 4.87
N TRP A 108 2.99 3.83 4.21
CA TRP A 108 1.77 3.32 4.83
C TRP A 108 1.90 1.86 5.28
N LEU A 109 2.54 0.99 4.48
CA LEU A 109 2.76 -0.41 4.86
C LEU A 109 3.62 -0.49 6.14
N ARG A 110 4.72 0.26 6.20
CA ARG A 110 5.57 0.32 7.41
C ARG A 110 4.83 0.90 8.62
N TRP A 111 4.09 1.97 8.40
CA TRP A 111 3.26 2.56 9.45
C TRP A 111 2.21 1.58 9.99
N ALA A 112 1.66 0.72 9.13
CA ALA A 112 0.75 -0.35 9.52
C ALA A 112 1.44 -1.53 10.24
N GLY A 113 2.79 -1.60 10.22
CA GLY A 113 3.59 -2.66 10.86
C GLY A 113 4.12 -3.73 9.91
N ILE A 114 4.00 -3.51 8.59
CA ILE A 114 4.54 -4.43 7.57
C ILE A 114 5.89 -3.88 7.11
N ASP A 115 6.99 -4.38 7.68
CA ASP A 115 8.36 -3.92 7.41
C ASP A 115 9.05 -4.75 6.31
N ASP A 116 8.66 -6.01 6.13
CA ASP A 116 9.20 -6.90 5.08
C ASP A 116 8.49 -6.59 3.75
N ILE A 117 9.07 -5.65 2.98
CA ILE A 117 8.51 -5.16 1.73
C ILE A 117 9.47 -5.43 0.58
N THR A 118 9.05 -6.27 -0.36
CA THR A 118 9.74 -6.50 -1.63
C THR A 118 9.14 -5.63 -2.73
N THR A 119 9.93 -4.71 -3.30
CA THR A 119 9.50 -3.81 -4.36
C THR A 119 9.95 -4.32 -5.72
N ILE A 120 9.01 -4.44 -6.67
CA ILE A 120 9.24 -4.85 -8.04
C ILE A 120 8.86 -3.70 -8.98
N PRO A 121 9.83 -2.89 -9.45
CA PRO A 121 9.52 -1.79 -10.37
C PRO A 121 9.36 -2.28 -11.80
N PHE A 122 8.24 -1.90 -12.44
CA PHE A 122 8.02 -1.99 -13.89
C PHE A 122 7.65 -0.60 -14.40
N ARG A 123 8.60 0.32 -14.32
CA ARG A 123 8.41 1.74 -14.65
C ARG A 123 9.71 2.42 -15.08
N PRO A 124 9.71 3.16 -16.24
CA PRO A 124 8.57 3.36 -17.12
C PRO A 124 8.29 2.13 -17.97
N ASN A 125 7.03 1.90 -18.32
CA ASN A 125 6.67 0.75 -19.15
C ASN A 125 6.22 1.14 -20.58
N LEU A 126 6.05 2.44 -20.86
CA LEU A 126 5.68 2.97 -22.17
C LEU A 126 6.73 3.96 -22.71
N ALA A 127 7.02 5.02 -21.97
CA ALA A 127 7.97 6.05 -22.38
C ALA A 127 9.41 5.62 -22.07
N THR A 128 9.90 4.60 -22.75
CA THR A 128 11.26 4.05 -22.62
C THR A 128 11.81 3.66 -24.01
N ALA A 129 13.12 3.60 -24.14
CA ALA A 129 13.79 3.20 -25.38
C ALA A 129 13.59 1.70 -25.72
N ASP A 130 13.42 0.84 -24.68
CA ASP A 130 13.19 -0.59 -24.84
C ASP A 130 12.21 -1.10 -23.76
N ALA A 131 10.91 -1.06 -24.09
CA ALA A 131 9.84 -1.53 -23.22
C ALA A 131 9.91 -3.04 -22.94
N ASP A 132 10.44 -3.81 -23.90
CA ASP A 132 10.60 -5.26 -23.73
C ASP A 132 11.73 -5.58 -22.75
N ALA A 133 12.82 -4.82 -22.76
CA ALA A 133 13.87 -4.98 -21.77
C ALA A 133 13.37 -4.64 -20.36
N GLU A 134 12.60 -3.56 -20.19
CA GLU A 134 12.01 -3.21 -18.91
C GLU A 134 11.05 -4.30 -18.40
N ARG A 135 10.24 -4.85 -19.29
CA ARG A 135 9.36 -5.98 -18.95
C ARG A 135 10.15 -7.23 -18.52
N ARG A 136 11.21 -7.58 -19.25
CA ARG A 136 12.06 -8.73 -18.89
C ARG A 136 12.72 -8.54 -17.52
N ARG A 137 13.21 -7.33 -17.21
CA ARG A 137 13.78 -7.01 -15.90
C ARG A 137 12.76 -7.17 -14.79
N ALA A 138 11.57 -6.61 -14.95
CA ALA A 138 10.50 -6.72 -13.96
C ALA A 138 10.06 -8.19 -13.74
N GLN A 139 9.96 -8.97 -14.82
CA GLN A 139 9.66 -10.41 -14.74
C GLN A 139 10.77 -11.21 -14.04
N ALA A 140 12.03 -10.86 -14.25
CA ALA A 140 13.15 -11.49 -13.56
C ALA A 140 13.08 -11.16 -12.06
N ALA A 141 12.90 -9.89 -11.71
CA ALA A 141 12.74 -9.46 -10.32
C ALA A 141 11.56 -10.14 -9.62
N ALA A 142 10.42 -10.28 -10.33
CA ALA A 142 9.26 -10.99 -9.80
C ALA A 142 9.53 -12.48 -9.56
N ARG A 143 10.25 -13.16 -10.48
CA ARG A 143 10.66 -14.55 -10.29
C ARG A 143 11.62 -14.73 -9.12
N ASP A 144 12.54 -13.79 -8.93
CA ASP A 144 13.49 -13.85 -7.83
C ASP A 144 12.79 -13.57 -6.49
N ALA A 145 11.91 -12.59 -6.43
CA ALA A 145 11.06 -12.34 -5.27
C ALA A 145 10.24 -13.57 -4.87
N GLY A 146 9.61 -14.23 -5.85
CA GLY A 146 8.78 -15.41 -5.61
C GLY A 146 9.53 -16.66 -5.11
N LYS A 147 10.87 -16.62 -5.01
CA LYS A 147 11.65 -17.71 -4.40
C LYS A 147 11.72 -17.61 -2.87
N THR A 148 11.51 -16.41 -2.34
CA THR A 148 11.67 -16.08 -0.92
C THR A 148 10.39 -15.52 -0.29
N PHE A 149 9.36 -15.33 -1.10
CA PHE A 149 8.05 -14.81 -0.70
C PHE A 149 7.15 -15.94 -0.25
#